data_ab2d52fa6a7cfce324117a0e0d4fe552
#
_entry.id   ab2d52fa6a7cfce324117a0e0d4fe552
#
_cell.length_a   1.000
_cell.length_b   1.000
_cell.length_c   1.000
_cell.angle_alpha   90.00
_cell.angle_beta   90.00
_cell.angle_gamma   90.00
#
_symmetry.space_group_name_H-M   'P 1'
#
loop_
_entity.id
_entity.type
_entity.pdbx_description
1 polymer ?
#
loop_
_entity_poly.entity_id
_entity_poly.type
_entity_poly.pdbx_seq_one_letter_code
_entity_poly.pdbx_strand_id
1 'polypeptide(L)'
;MQQLPRDNPTVKGCIKAKAGNKIVAMDLTTAEVYCAAVLADDKNLMKVFSDGGNFHSTIAKQVFKLPGEVDDVAEHYTAERQQAKAVTFGIMYGAGPAKISEQVTKDSGKYFSPAEAKHTIDDYFEAFPKLKGWLTRTQQFIQANGFIYSHFGRKRRLPNVFSNDKGIASHEFRSGVNALVQSVASDVNLLGAIEMQKYIVETGMKSKIFALVHDSVLAEVPEDEIELYSAKLKEFIQLSLIHI
;
A
#
# COMPACT_ATOMS: atom_id res chain seq x y z
N MET A 1 11.68 -7.57 15.32
CA MET A 1 12.12 -6.56 14.33
C MET A 1 10.98 -5.71 13.74
N GLN A 2 9.78 -6.22 13.62
CA GLN A 2 8.64 -5.50 12.98
C GLN A 2 8.14 -4.26 13.74
N GLN A 3 8.52 -4.07 15.00
CA GLN A 3 8.09 -2.94 15.84
C GLN A 3 9.27 -2.17 16.45
N LEU A 4 10.38 -2.06 15.73
CA LEU A 4 11.49 -1.22 16.19
C LEU A 4 11.08 0.25 16.20
N PRO A 5 11.38 1.01 17.27
CA PRO A 5 11.05 2.43 17.34
C PRO A 5 11.60 3.19 16.13
N ARG A 6 10.72 3.96 15.46
CA ARG A 6 11.14 4.77 14.31
C ARG A 6 12.02 5.95 14.75
N ASP A 7 11.74 6.46 15.93
CA ASP A 7 12.36 7.67 16.46
C ASP A 7 13.68 7.42 17.22
N ASN A 8 14.05 6.14 17.40
CA ASN A 8 15.30 5.78 18.06
C ASN A 8 16.24 5.05 17.08
N PRO A 9 17.23 5.76 16.51
CA PRO A 9 18.18 5.16 15.58
C PRO A 9 19.13 4.15 16.23
N THR A 10 19.27 4.17 17.56
CA THR A 10 20.22 3.32 18.29
C THR A 10 19.95 1.85 18.08
N VAL A 11 18.67 1.43 18.20
CA VAL A 11 18.29 0.01 18.03
C VAL A 11 18.50 -0.46 16.59
N LYS A 12 18.12 0.37 15.61
CA LYS A 12 18.36 0.07 14.20
C LYS A 12 19.86 0.08 13.86
N GLY A 13 20.62 0.98 14.48
CA GLY A 13 22.07 1.09 14.33
C GLY A 13 22.86 -0.10 14.87
N CYS A 14 22.25 -0.98 15.68
CA CYS A 14 22.86 -2.24 16.09
C CYS A 14 22.92 -3.28 14.96
N ILE A 15 22.08 -3.14 13.94
CA ILE A 15 22.07 -4.02 12.77
C ILE A 15 23.07 -3.46 11.77
N LYS A 16 24.22 -4.10 11.64
CA LYS A 16 25.31 -3.66 10.77
C LYS A 16 25.68 -4.78 9.80
N ALA A 17 25.94 -4.40 8.55
CA ALA A 17 26.55 -5.31 7.59
C ALA A 17 28.01 -5.59 7.96
N LYS A 18 28.51 -6.74 7.54
CA LYS A 18 29.95 -7.06 7.62
C LYS A 18 30.77 -6.12 6.73
N ALA A 19 32.07 -6.03 6.99
CA ALA A 19 32.97 -5.29 6.12
C ALA A 19 32.88 -5.81 4.66
N GLY A 20 32.78 -4.91 3.70
CA GLY A 20 32.58 -5.22 2.27
C GLY A 20 31.14 -5.54 1.87
N ASN A 21 30.20 -5.51 2.82
CA ASN A 21 28.77 -5.72 2.55
C ASN A 21 27.94 -4.46 2.88
N LYS A 22 26.76 -4.38 2.31
CA LYS A 22 25.71 -3.37 2.63
C LYS A 22 24.43 -4.07 3.03
N ILE A 23 23.59 -3.36 3.81
CA ILE A 23 22.19 -3.76 4.00
C ILE A 23 21.37 -3.14 2.88
N VAL A 24 20.78 -4.01 2.06
CA VAL A 24 19.83 -3.61 1.03
C VAL A 24 18.43 -3.82 1.58
N ALA A 25 17.62 -2.78 1.56
CA ALA A 25 16.20 -2.81 1.90
C ALA A 25 15.39 -2.48 0.64
N MET A 26 14.54 -3.39 0.21
CA MET A 26 13.57 -3.15 -0.85
C MET A 26 12.18 -3.04 -0.22
N ASP A 27 11.53 -1.92 -0.46
CA ASP A 27 10.21 -1.59 0.06
C ASP A 27 9.23 -1.36 -1.09
N LEU A 28 7.99 -1.85 -0.94
CA LEU A 28 6.95 -1.67 -1.95
C LEU A 28 6.27 -0.32 -1.76
N THR A 29 6.55 0.64 -2.62
CA THR A 29 5.90 1.95 -2.56
C THR A 29 4.45 1.85 -3.02
N THR A 30 3.50 2.29 -2.18
CA THR A 30 2.06 2.31 -2.49
C THR A 30 1.46 0.94 -2.88
N ALA A 31 2.08 -0.16 -2.45
CA ALA A 31 1.65 -1.52 -2.75
C ALA A 31 0.18 -1.78 -2.41
N GLU A 32 -0.29 -1.24 -1.29
CA GLU A 32 -1.68 -1.40 -0.86
C GLU A 32 -2.67 -0.84 -1.89
N VAL A 33 -2.39 0.35 -2.45
CA VAL A 33 -3.28 0.96 -3.45
C VAL A 33 -3.22 0.19 -4.77
N TYR A 34 -2.03 -0.29 -5.16
CA TYR A 34 -1.87 -1.13 -6.34
C TYR A 34 -2.63 -2.46 -6.20
N CYS A 35 -2.47 -3.16 -5.08
CA CYS A 35 -3.20 -4.40 -4.80
C CYS A 35 -4.72 -4.17 -4.79
N ALA A 36 -5.19 -3.06 -4.21
CA ALA A 36 -6.61 -2.71 -4.25
C ALA A 36 -7.10 -2.46 -5.68
N ALA A 37 -6.30 -1.79 -6.53
CA ALA A 37 -6.62 -1.56 -7.93
C ALA A 37 -6.76 -2.87 -8.71
N VAL A 38 -5.84 -3.81 -8.49
CA VAL A 38 -5.86 -5.15 -9.13
C VAL A 38 -7.06 -5.96 -8.63
N LEU A 39 -7.28 -6.06 -7.31
CA LEU A 39 -8.40 -6.79 -6.72
C LEU A 39 -9.78 -6.23 -7.14
N ALA A 40 -9.85 -4.93 -7.40
CA ALA A 40 -11.05 -4.26 -7.88
C ALA A 40 -11.22 -4.37 -9.41
N ASP A 41 -10.21 -4.78 -10.13
CA ASP A 41 -10.11 -4.68 -11.61
C ASP A 41 -10.38 -3.25 -12.11
N ASP A 42 -9.86 -2.25 -11.36
CA ASP A 42 -10.03 -0.84 -11.72
C ASP A 42 -8.91 -0.38 -12.66
N LYS A 43 -9.20 -0.40 -13.96
CA LYS A 43 -8.22 -0.07 -15.00
C LYS A 43 -7.74 1.38 -14.91
N ASN A 44 -8.60 2.30 -14.46
CA ASN A 44 -8.22 3.70 -14.31
C ASN A 44 -7.18 3.85 -13.19
N LEU A 45 -7.41 3.17 -12.05
CA LEU A 45 -6.47 3.20 -10.93
C LEU A 45 -5.18 2.43 -11.25
N MET A 46 -5.27 1.30 -11.97
CA MET A 46 -4.08 0.56 -12.43
C MET A 46 -3.22 1.42 -13.37
N LYS A 47 -3.85 2.20 -14.27
CA LYS A 47 -3.17 3.08 -15.20
C LYS A 47 -2.30 4.13 -14.51
N VAL A 48 -2.71 4.63 -13.34
CA VAL A 48 -1.92 5.58 -12.54
C VAL A 48 -0.52 5.06 -12.22
N PHE A 49 -0.36 3.73 -12.12
CA PHE A 49 0.92 3.09 -11.85
C PHE A 49 1.74 2.82 -13.11
N SER A 50 1.10 2.64 -14.27
CA SER A 50 1.77 2.34 -15.54
C SER A 50 2.26 3.57 -16.29
N ASP A 51 1.60 4.71 -16.12
CA ASP A 51 1.90 5.93 -16.86
C ASP A 51 3.21 6.61 -16.41
N GLY A 52 3.83 6.12 -15.33
CA GLY A 52 5.02 6.71 -14.74
C GLY A 52 4.73 8.07 -14.06
N GLY A 53 5.66 8.60 -13.33
CA GLY A 53 5.49 9.90 -12.66
C GLY A 53 5.06 9.79 -11.20
N ASN A 54 4.72 10.92 -10.60
CA ASN A 54 4.36 10.98 -9.18
C ASN A 54 2.94 10.49 -8.94
N PHE A 55 2.81 9.31 -8.34
CA PHE A 55 1.52 8.66 -8.05
C PHE A 55 0.47 9.62 -7.46
N HIS A 56 0.84 10.40 -6.43
CA HIS A 56 -0.12 11.30 -5.78
C HIS A 56 -0.51 12.50 -6.65
N SER A 57 0.39 12.96 -7.51
CA SER A 57 0.09 14.00 -8.49
C SER A 57 -0.86 13.50 -9.57
N THR A 58 -0.66 12.26 -10.05
CA THR A 58 -1.56 11.64 -11.03
C THR A 58 -2.96 11.45 -10.48
N ILE A 59 -3.08 10.96 -9.23
CA ILE A 59 -4.38 10.84 -8.54
C ILE A 59 -5.04 12.21 -8.40
N ALA A 60 -4.31 13.23 -7.93
CA ALA A 60 -4.87 14.57 -7.77
C ALA A 60 -5.39 15.13 -9.11
N LYS A 61 -4.60 14.97 -10.17
CA LYS A 61 -4.99 15.41 -11.52
C LYS A 61 -6.30 14.76 -11.99
N GLN A 62 -6.45 13.45 -11.76
CA GLN A 62 -7.67 12.73 -12.16
C GLN A 62 -8.88 13.09 -11.30
N VAL A 63 -8.72 13.14 -9.98
CA VAL A 63 -9.81 13.39 -9.02
C VAL A 63 -10.33 14.83 -9.15
N PHE A 64 -9.41 15.79 -9.20
CA PHE A 64 -9.78 17.23 -9.26
C PHE A 64 -9.83 17.77 -10.69
N LYS A 65 -9.62 16.94 -11.72
CA LYS A 65 -9.62 17.33 -13.15
C LYS A 65 -8.68 18.53 -13.41
N LEU A 66 -7.48 18.50 -12.81
CA LEU A 66 -6.53 19.61 -12.87
C LEU A 66 -5.94 19.76 -14.29
N PRO A 67 -5.76 20.99 -14.78
CA PRO A 67 -5.11 21.25 -16.06
C PRO A 67 -3.59 21.06 -15.98
N GLY A 68 -2.91 21.11 -17.14
CA GLY A 68 -1.44 20.99 -17.25
C GLY A 68 -0.94 19.55 -17.20
N GLU A 69 0.36 19.36 -16.99
CA GLU A 69 0.99 18.05 -16.89
C GLU A 69 1.01 17.53 -15.44
N VAL A 70 1.30 16.22 -15.25
CA VAL A 70 1.33 15.61 -13.91
C VAL A 70 2.43 16.23 -13.03
N ASP A 71 3.53 16.62 -13.64
CA ASP A 71 4.68 17.20 -12.93
C ASP A 71 4.34 18.60 -12.37
N ASP A 72 3.46 19.35 -13.06
CA ASP A 72 3.01 20.69 -12.60
C ASP A 72 2.20 20.61 -11.31
N VAL A 73 1.57 19.47 -11.03
CA VAL A 73 0.70 19.29 -9.85
C VAL A 73 1.46 19.44 -8.54
N ALA A 74 2.71 18.96 -8.49
CA ALA A 74 3.53 19.06 -7.28
C ALA A 74 3.87 20.50 -6.93
N GLU A 75 4.01 21.37 -7.94
CA GLU A 75 4.40 22.77 -7.79
C GLU A 75 3.19 23.71 -7.62
N HIS A 76 2.17 23.54 -8.45
CA HIS A 76 1.04 24.49 -8.54
C HIS A 76 -0.22 24.06 -7.77
N TYR A 77 -0.37 22.76 -7.46
CA TYR A 77 -1.58 22.17 -6.84
C TYR A 77 -1.25 21.34 -5.60
N THR A 78 -0.35 21.86 -4.75
CA THR A 78 0.13 21.14 -3.55
C THR A 78 -1.00 20.78 -2.59
N ALA A 79 -2.03 21.64 -2.46
CA ALA A 79 -3.17 21.37 -1.57
C ALA A 79 -4.01 20.19 -2.07
N GLU A 80 -4.36 20.18 -3.34
CA GLU A 80 -5.13 19.11 -4.00
C GLU A 80 -4.36 17.78 -3.96
N ARG A 81 -3.04 17.84 -4.17
CA ARG A 81 -2.17 16.68 -4.05
C ARG A 81 -2.14 16.09 -2.64
N GLN A 82 -2.11 16.93 -1.60
CA GLN A 82 -2.20 16.48 -0.20
C GLN A 82 -3.59 15.90 0.13
N GLN A 83 -4.64 16.52 -0.37
CA GLN A 83 -6.01 16.01 -0.23
C GLN A 83 -6.17 14.65 -0.91
N ALA A 84 -5.72 14.51 -2.17
CA ALA A 84 -5.74 13.24 -2.90
C ALA A 84 -4.98 12.14 -2.15
N LYS A 85 -3.81 12.47 -1.60
CA LYS A 85 -3.03 11.54 -0.77
C LYS A 85 -3.81 11.08 0.47
N ALA A 86 -4.36 12.02 1.23
CA ALA A 86 -5.09 11.71 2.46
C ALA A 86 -6.37 10.90 2.17
N VAL A 87 -7.09 11.23 1.08
CA VAL A 87 -8.28 10.50 0.64
C VAL A 87 -7.91 9.10 0.18
N THR A 88 -6.87 8.93 -0.63
CA THR A 88 -6.43 7.62 -1.12
C THR A 88 -6.13 6.67 0.03
N PHE A 89 -5.27 7.08 0.96
CA PHE A 89 -4.95 6.26 2.12
C PHE A 89 -6.14 6.11 3.07
N GLY A 90 -6.92 7.18 3.26
CA GLY A 90 -8.13 7.14 4.07
C GLY A 90 -9.12 6.07 3.57
N ILE A 91 -9.37 6.01 2.28
CA ILE A 91 -10.24 5.00 1.66
C ILE A 91 -9.69 3.58 1.87
N MET A 92 -8.38 3.37 1.68
CA MET A 92 -7.75 2.06 1.87
C MET A 92 -7.87 1.57 3.31
N TYR A 93 -7.78 2.48 4.28
CA TYR A 93 -7.96 2.17 5.71
C TYR A 93 -9.41 2.34 6.20
N GLY A 94 -10.36 2.60 5.31
CA GLY A 94 -11.78 2.75 5.63
C GLY A 94 -12.11 3.96 6.50
N ALA A 95 -11.32 5.05 6.40
CA ALA A 95 -11.62 6.29 7.07
C ALA A 95 -12.83 6.97 6.43
N GLY A 96 -13.74 7.47 7.27
CA GLY A 96 -14.86 8.30 6.83
C GLY A 96 -14.47 9.78 6.67
N PRO A 97 -15.41 10.62 6.16
CA PRO A 97 -15.15 12.03 5.89
C PRO A 97 -14.59 12.82 7.07
N ALA A 98 -15.07 12.57 8.28
CA ALA A 98 -14.58 13.26 9.49
C ALA A 98 -13.11 12.96 9.77
N LYS A 99 -12.68 11.70 9.61
CA LYS A 99 -11.28 11.30 9.85
C LYS A 99 -10.35 11.85 8.78
N ILE A 100 -10.78 11.86 7.52
CA ILE A 100 -10.02 12.44 6.40
C ILE A 100 -9.91 13.97 6.58
N SER A 101 -11.00 14.64 6.95
CA SER A 101 -11.01 16.06 7.30
C SER A 101 -9.98 16.41 8.38
N GLU A 102 -9.97 15.66 9.47
CA GLU A 102 -9.00 15.82 10.56
C GLU A 102 -7.55 15.67 10.05
N GLN A 103 -7.29 14.64 9.25
CA GLN A 103 -5.96 14.36 8.72
C GLN A 103 -5.47 15.46 7.76
N VAL A 104 -6.31 15.86 6.82
CA VAL A 104 -5.97 16.94 5.86
C VAL A 104 -5.75 18.25 6.57
N THR A 105 -6.61 18.61 7.54
CA THR A 105 -6.45 19.82 8.36
C THR A 105 -5.11 19.82 9.10
N LYS A 106 -4.75 18.69 9.69
CA LYS A 106 -3.48 18.53 10.41
C LYS A 106 -2.27 18.66 9.49
N ASP A 107 -2.31 18.00 8.32
CA ASP A 107 -1.17 17.93 7.40
C ASP A 107 -0.97 19.24 6.62
N SER A 108 -2.06 19.96 6.29
CA SER A 108 -2.02 21.21 5.52
C SER A 108 -1.94 22.47 6.39
N GLY A 109 -2.28 22.38 7.67
CA GLY A 109 -2.44 23.53 8.57
C GLY A 109 -3.64 24.42 8.24
N LYS A 110 -4.48 24.05 7.25
CA LYS A 110 -5.71 24.76 6.87
C LYS A 110 -6.91 23.89 7.17
N TYR A 111 -7.97 24.52 7.70
CA TYR A 111 -9.22 23.81 7.98
C TYR A 111 -9.81 23.24 6.71
N PHE A 112 -10.06 21.94 6.74
CA PHE A 112 -10.71 21.18 5.68
C PHE A 112 -11.93 20.50 6.31
N SER A 113 -13.13 20.91 5.90
CA SER A 113 -14.37 20.46 6.54
C SER A 113 -14.73 19.01 6.20
N PRO A 114 -15.53 18.32 7.03
CA PRO A 114 -16.06 17.00 6.69
C PRO A 114 -16.91 16.97 5.42
N ALA A 115 -17.55 18.09 5.06
CA ALA A 115 -18.32 18.22 3.83
C ALA A 115 -17.41 18.23 2.59
N GLU A 116 -16.31 18.99 2.64
CA GLU A 116 -15.29 19.00 1.58
C GLU A 116 -14.63 17.61 1.47
N ALA A 117 -14.31 16.96 2.59
CA ALA A 117 -13.76 15.61 2.58
C ALA A 117 -14.73 14.61 1.94
N LYS A 118 -16.03 14.74 2.21
CA LYS A 118 -17.06 13.90 1.56
C LYS A 118 -17.09 14.13 0.05
N HIS A 119 -17.06 15.39 -0.39
CA HIS A 119 -17.04 15.71 -1.82
C HIS A 119 -15.81 15.12 -2.52
N THR A 120 -14.62 15.28 -1.93
CA THR A 120 -13.39 14.69 -2.47
C THR A 120 -13.43 13.16 -2.53
N ILE A 121 -14.07 12.50 -1.55
CA ILE A 121 -14.29 11.04 -1.59
C ILE A 121 -15.23 10.67 -2.74
N ASP A 122 -16.28 11.43 -2.95
CA ASP A 122 -17.24 11.20 -4.04
C ASP A 122 -16.55 11.37 -5.41
N ASP A 123 -15.74 12.41 -5.61
CA ASP A 123 -14.92 12.64 -6.81
C ASP A 123 -13.89 11.51 -7.03
N TYR A 124 -13.27 11.04 -5.95
CA TYR A 124 -12.35 9.89 -6.00
C TYR A 124 -13.04 8.63 -6.53
N PHE A 125 -14.25 8.35 -6.06
CA PHE A 125 -15.02 7.20 -6.51
C PHE A 125 -15.68 7.41 -7.90
N GLU A 126 -15.86 8.64 -8.35
CA GLU A 126 -16.21 8.94 -9.75
C GLU A 126 -15.04 8.58 -10.69
N ALA A 127 -13.81 8.94 -10.30
CA ALA A 127 -12.61 8.58 -11.04
C ALA A 127 -12.30 7.06 -11.04
N PHE A 128 -12.62 6.37 -9.92
CA PHE A 128 -12.33 4.95 -9.71
C PHE A 128 -13.58 4.13 -9.33
N PRO A 129 -14.55 3.97 -10.25
CA PRO A 129 -15.85 3.36 -9.92
C PRO A 129 -15.79 1.86 -9.62
N LYS A 130 -14.82 1.13 -10.20
CA LYS A 130 -14.64 -0.29 -9.93
C LYS A 130 -14.16 -0.54 -8.50
N LEU A 131 -13.27 0.31 -8.00
CA LEU A 131 -12.82 0.28 -6.62
C LEU A 131 -13.99 0.46 -5.64
N LYS A 132 -14.87 1.44 -5.88
CA LYS A 132 -16.08 1.65 -5.08
C LYS A 132 -16.96 0.38 -5.03
N GLY A 133 -17.22 -0.20 -6.20
CA GLY A 133 -18.02 -1.41 -6.31
C GLY A 133 -17.39 -2.60 -5.57
N TRP A 134 -16.07 -2.77 -5.69
CA TRP A 134 -15.35 -3.83 -4.99
C TRP A 134 -15.40 -3.66 -3.46
N LEU A 135 -15.16 -2.45 -2.95
CA LEU A 135 -15.27 -2.15 -1.52
C LEU A 135 -16.67 -2.46 -0.98
N THR A 136 -17.72 -2.04 -1.71
CA THR A 136 -19.11 -2.29 -1.32
C THR A 136 -19.43 -3.78 -1.26
N ARG A 137 -19.07 -4.55 -2.29
CA ARG A 137 -19.28 -6.02 -2.32
C ARG A 137 -18.51 -6.72 -1.21
N THR A 138 -17.27 -6.30 -0.96
CA THR A 138 -16.43 -6.85 0.10
C THR A 138 -17.06 -6.62 1.49
N GLN A 139 -17.55 -5.41 1.75
CA GLN A 139 -18.23 -5.10 3.00
C GLN A 139 -19.52 -5.92 3.18
N GLN A 140 -20.33 -6.05 2.13
CA GLN A 140 -21.54 -6.88 2.15
C GLN A 140 -21.22 -8.35 2.44
N PHE A 141 -20.17 -8.88 1.81
CA PHE A 141 -19.73 -10.25 2.07
C PHE A 141 -19.29 -10.44 3.53
N ILE A 142 -18.49 -9.53 4.06
CA ILE A 142 -18.04 -9.56 5.46
C ILE A 142 -19.25 -9.52 6.40
N GLN A 143 -20.20 -8.62 6.15
CA GLN A 143 -21.40 -8.47 6.95
C GLN A 143 -22.26 -9.73 6.97
N ALA A 144 -22.40 -10.41 5.84
CA ALA A 144 -23.20 -11.62 5.73
C ALA A 144 -22.53 -12.84 6.39
N ASN A 145 -21.19 -12.91 6.38
CA ASN A 145 -20.47 -14.15 6.70
C ASN A 145 -19.60 -14.08 7.96
N GLY A 146 -19.20 -12.91 8.44
CA GLY A 146 -18.28 -12.75 9.59
C GLY A 146 -16.85 -13.23 9.33
N PHE A 147 -16.47 -13.36 8.06
CA PHE A 147 -15.10 -13.69 7.67
C PHE A 147 -14.83 -13.23 6.24
N ILE A 148 -13.55 -13.31 5.85
CA ILE A 148 -13.11 -13.09 4.48
C ILE A 148 -11.95 -14.04 4.14
N TYR A 149 -11.77 -14.35 2.85
CA TYR A 149 -10.61 -15.07 2.35
C TYR A 149 -9.64 -14.12 1.67
N SER A 150 -8.33 -14.26 1.95
CA SER A 150 -7.30 -13.62 1.14
C SER A 150 -7.29 -14.21 -0.28
N HIS A 151 -6.63 -13.55 -1.21
CA HIS A 151 -6.49 -14.05 -2.59
C HIS A 151 -5.90 -15.49 -2.61
N PHE A 152 -4.97 -15.79 -1.73
CA PHE A 152 -4.35 -17.12 -1.60
C PHE A 152 -5.09 -18.07 -0.64
N GLY A 153 -6.36 -17.82 -0.35
CA GLY A 153 -7.25 -18.74 0.37
C GLY A 153 -7.12 -18.74 1.90
N ARG A 154 -6.34 -17.85 2.51
CA ARG A 154 -6.27 -17.77 3.98
C ARG A 154 -7.55 -17.12 4.53
N LYS A 155 -8.19 -17.81 5.47
CA LYS A 155 -9.42 -17.32 6.11
C LYS A 155 -9.12 -16.40 7.28
N ARG A 156 -9.64 -15.16 7.22
CA ARG A 156 -9.67 -14.23 8.35
C ARG A 156 -11.07 -14.16 8.93
N ARG A 157 -11.23 -14.51 10.20
CA ARG A 157 -12.48 -14.38 10.95
C ARG A 157 -12.64 -12.95 11.47
N LEU A 158 -13.86 -12.46 11.43
CA LEU A 158 -14.25 -11.09 11.79
C LEU A 158 -15.54 -11.13 12.66
N PRO A 159 -15.49 -11.76 13.85
CA PRO A 159 -16.68 -12.03 14.63
C PRO A 159 -17.37 -10.74 15.12
N ASN A 160 -16.63 -9.66 15.28
CA ASN A 160 -17.16 -8.41 15.81
C ASN A 160 -17.99 -7.60 14.81
N VAL A 161 -18.11 -8.04 13.53
CA VAL A 161 -19.02 -7.40 12.57
C VAL A 161 -20.49 -7.51 12.99
N PHE A 162 -20.81 -8.48 13.86
CA PHE A 162 -22.14 -8.69 14.43
C PHE A 162 -22.38 -7.96 15.75
N SER A 163 -21.41 -7.14 16.19
CA SER A 163 -21.54 -6.37 17.44
C SER A 163 -22.69 -5.35 17.33
N ASN A 164 -23.44 -5.19 18.43
CA ASN A 164 -24.44 -4.13 18.57
C ASN A 164 -23.78 -2.73 18.67
N ASP A 165 -22.51 -2.65 19.06
CA ASP A 165 -21.74 -1.43 19.02
C ASP A 165 -21.28 -1.14 17.58
N LYS A 166 -21.85 -0.07 16.99
CA LYS A 166 -21.56 0.35 15.63
C LYS A 166 -20.09 0.72 15.41
N GLY A 167 -19.40 1.22 16.45
CA GLY A 167 -17.97 1.55 16.40
C GLY A 167 -17.11 0.30 16.24
N ILE A 168 -17.40 -0.73 17.04
CA ILE A 168 -16.73 -2.03 17.01
C ILE A 168 -16.99 -2.72 15.66
N ALA A 169 -18.25 -2.81 15.22
CA ALA A 169 -18.60 -3.40 13.93
C ALA A 169 -17.90 -2.69 12.77
N SER A 170 -17.94 -1.36 12.75
CA SER A 170 -17.29 -0.55 11.71
C SER A 170 -15.75 -0.71 11.70
N HIS A 171 -15.12 -0.84 12.87
CA HIS A 171 -13.69 -1.15 12.98
C HIS A 171 -13.36 -2.51 12.36
N GLU A 172 -14.16 -3.52 12.66
CA GLU A 172 -13.96 -4.88 12.15
C GLU A 172 -14.13 -4.95 10.63
N PHE A 173 -15.11 -4.23 10.05
CA PHE A 173 -15.25 -4.09 8.59
C PHE A 173 -14.01 -3.51 7.94
N ARG A 174 -13.50 -2.41 8.49
CA ARG A 174 -12.26 -1.80 7.99
C ARG A 174 -11.08 -2.76 8.08
N SER A 175 -10.96 -3.47 9.21
CA SER A 175 -9.93 -4.48 9.43
C SER A 175 -9.99 -5.61 8.40
N GLY A 176 -11.21 -6.01 7.99
CA GLY A 176 -11.42 -7.04 6.97
C GLY A 176 -10.97 -6.61 5.58
N VAL A 177 -11.39 -5.42 5.13
CA VAL A 177 -10.97 -4.86 3.83
C VAL A 177 -9.45 -4.69 3.79
N ASN A 178 -8.90 -4.09 4.85
CA ASN A 178 -7.46 -3.86 4.96
C ASN A 178 -6.66 -5.18 4.94
N ALA A 179 -7.16 -6.23 5.60
CA ALA A 179 -6.52 -7.54 5.60
C ALA A 179 -6.45 -8.17 4.21
N LEU A 180 -7.43 -7.92 3.33
CA LEU A 180 -7.34 -8.39 1.93
C LEU A 180 -6.16 -7.76 1.21
N VAL A 181 -6.09 -6.44 1.24
CA VAL A 181 -5.08 -5.69 0.52
C VAL A 181 -3.68 -5.97 1.07
N GLN A 182 -3.52 -5.91 2.40
CA GLN A 182 -2.23 -6.17 3.04
C GLN A 182 -1.76 -7.61 2.86
N SER A 183 -2.69 -8.59 2.87
CA SER A 183 -2.30 -9.99 2.66
C SER A 183 -1.74 -10.22 1.26
N VAL A 184 -2.33 -9.59 0.24
CA VAL A 184 -1.86 -9.71 -1.15
C VAL A 184 -0.48 -9.05 -1.30
N ALA A 185 -0.31 -7.82 -0.79
CA ALA A 185 0.97 -7.12 -0.82
C ALA A 185 2.09 -7.94 -0.14
N SER A 186 1.77 -8.51 1.04
CA SER A 186 2.71 -9.38 1.77
C SER A 186 3.03 -10.66 1.02
N ASP A 187 2.04 -11.29 0.37
CA ASP A 187 2.24 -12.53 -0.38
C ASP A 187 3.10 -12.31 -1.62
N VAL A 188 2.86 -11.25 -2.37
CA VAL A 188 3.68 -10.87 -3.54
C VAL A 188 5.13 -10.65 -3.13
N ASN A 189 5.35 -9.92 -2.05
CA ASN A 189 6.69 -9.66 -1.54
C ASN A 189 7.39 -10.95 -1.07
N LEU A 190 6.65 -11.84 -0.39
CA LEU A 190 7.16 -13.14 0.04
C LEU A 190 7.51 -14.04 -1.15
N LEU A 191 6.66 -14.11 -2.17
CA LEU A 191 6.93 -14.89 -3.39
C LEU A 191 8.18 -14.37 -4.10
N GLY A 192 8.31 -13.06 -4.26
CA GLY A 192 9.52 -12.45 -4.83
C GLY A 192 10.78 -12.76 -4.02
N ALA A 193 10.69 -12.73 -2.69
CA ALA A 193 11.80 -13.10 -1.82
C ALA A 193 12.18 -14.59 -1.92
N ILE A 194 11.20 -15.49 -2.08
CA ILE A 194 11.43 -16.93 -2.29
C ILE A 194 12.17 -17.17 -3.61
N GLU A 195 11.72 -16.54 -4.71
CA GLU A 195 12.40 -16.68 -6.01
C GLU A 195 13.82 -16.09 -5.96
N MET A 196 14.01 -14.96 -5.28
CA MET A 196 15.33 -14.38 -5.06
C MET A 196 16.24 -15.31 -4.25
N GLN A 197 15.69 -15.97 -3.21
CA GLN A 197 16.46 -16.93 -2.43
C GLN A 197 16.89 -18.16 -3.27
N LYS A 198 16.04 -18.66 -4.16
CA LYS A 198 16.38 -19.71 -5.11
C LYS A 198 17.51 -19.26 -6.03
N TYR A 199 17.37 -18.07 -6.62
CA TYR A 199 18.38 -17.48 -7.51
C TYR A 199 19.74 -17.33 -6.83
N ILE A 200 19.79 -16.87 -5.57
CA ILE A 200 21.01 -16.77 -4.77
C ILE A 200 21.70 -18.14 -4.67
N VAL A 201 20.93 -19.19 -4.37
CA VAL A 201 21.47 -20.57 -4.22
C VAL A 201 21.98 -21.11 -5.56
N GLU A 202 21.21 -20.95 -6.63
CA GLU A 202 21.54 -21.47 -7.96
C GLU A 202 22.75 -20.79 -8.59
N THR A 203 22.92 -19.50 -8.35
CA THR A 203 24.03 -18.72 -8.91
C THR A 203 25.26 -18.66 -8.02
N GLY A 204 25.16 -19.13 -6.78
CA GLY A 204 26.25 -19.09 -5.81
C GLY A 204 26.55 -17.68 -5.28
N MET A 205 25.58 -16.74 -5.35
CA MET A 205 25.72 -15.41 -4.74
C MET A 205 25.97 -15.52 -3.24
N LYS A 206 26.72 -14.57 -2.71
CA LYS A 206 27.04 -14.48 -1.28
C LYS A 206 26.00 -13.65 -0.50
N SER A 207 25.09 -13.01 -1.19
CA SER A 207 23.96 -12.25 -0.63
C SER A 207 23.09 -13.11 0.26
N LYS A 208 22.52 -12.55 1.33
CA LYS A 208 21.70 -13.27 2.31
C LYS A 208 20.49 -12.45 2.68
N ILE A 209 19.29 -12.96 2.39
CA ILE A 209 18.05 -12.41 2.95
C ILE A 209 18.00 -12.79 4.42
N PHE A 210 17.91 -11.81 5.31
CA PHE A 210 17.92 -12.06 6.77
C PHE A 210 16.63 -11.63 7.47
N ALA A 211 15.80 -10.79 6.83
CA ALA A 211 14.51 -10.39 7.41
C ALA A 211 13.50 -9.98 6.36
N LEU A 212 12.23 -10.26 6.68
CA LEU A 212 11.04 -9.69 6.04
C LEU A 212 10.35 -8.81 7.08
N VAL A 213 10.18 -7.53 6.80
CA VAL A 213 9.61 -6.56 7.75
C VAL A 213 8.48 -5.81 7.06
N HIS A 214 7.23 -6.14 7.42
CA HIS A 214 6.03 -5.67 6.73
C HIS A 214 6.07 -5.97 5.22
N ASP A 215 6.25 -4.95 4.41
CA ASP A 215 6.36 -4.95 2.96
C ASP A 215 7.81 -4.77 2.45
N SER A 216 8.80 -4.91 3.36
CA SER A 216 10.21 -4.78 3.01
C SER A 216 10.94 -6.13 3.06
N VAL A 217 11.80 -6.36 2.07
CA VAL A 217 12.80 -7.45 2.06
C VAL A 217 14.15 -6.86 2.45
N LEU A 218 14.76 -7.40 3.51
CA LEU A 218 16.07 -6.97 4.01
C LEU A 218 17.12 -8.04 3.73
N ALA A 219 18.22 -7.65 3.11
CA ALA A 219 19.33 -8.54 2.82
C ALA A 219 20.69 -7.91 3.15
N GLU A 220 21.63 -8.73 3.55
CA GLU A 220 23.04 -8.38 3.57
C GLU A 220 23.67 -8.80 2.24
N VAL A 221 24.22 -7.82 1.51
CA VAL A 221 24.65 -7.98 0.11
C VAL A 221 26.09 -7.48 -0.02
N PRO A 222 27.02 -8.27 -0.60
CA PRO A 222 28.35 -7.80 -0.99
C PRO A 222 28.26 -6.59 -1.96
N GLU A 223 29.19 -5.65 -1.85
CA GLU A 223 29.13 -4.42 -2.66
C GLU A 223 29.13 -4.70 -4.18
N ASP A 224 29.81 -5.74 -4.61
CA ASP A 224 29.89 -6.20 -6.01
C ASP A 224 28.60 -6.90 -6.51
N GLU A 225 27.73 -7.33 -5.61
CA GLU A 225 26.47 -7.99 -5.96
C GLU A 225 25.24 -7.05 -5.90
N ILE A 226 25.37 -5.82 -5.39
CA ILE A 226 24.22 -4.93 -5.08
C ILE A 226 23.34 -4.66 -6.30
N GLU A 227 23.94 -4.31 -7.44
CA GLU A 227 23.19 -3.99 -8.64
C GLU A 227 22.40 -5.18 -9.16
N LEU A 228 23.07 -6.34 -9.26
CA LEU A 228 22.46 -7.59 -9.72
C LEU A 228 21.35 -8.03 -8.75
N TYR A 229 21.63 -8.02 -7.43
CA TYR A 229 20.65 -8.37 -6.39
C TYR A 229 19.41 -7.51 -6.48
N SER A 230 19.58 -6.19 -6.55
CA SER A 230 18.49 -5.23 -6.58
C SER A 230 17.64 -5.35 -7.85
N ALA A 231 18.28 -5.53 -9.00
CA ALA A 231 17.59 -5.74 -10.28
C ALA A 231 16.77 -7.03 -10.27
N LYS A 232 17.37 -8.15 -9.80
CA LYS A 232 16.70 -9.45 -9.76
C LYS A 232 15.56 -9.50 -8.74
N LEU A 233 15.75 -8.95 -7.55
CA LEU A 233 14.67 -8.91 -6.56
C LEU A 233 13.47 -8.09 -7.08
N LYS A 234 13.73 -6.95 -7.74
CA LYS A 234 12.69 -6.14 -8.38
C LYS A 234 11.95 -6.94 -9.47
N GLU A 235 12.68 -7.64 -10.33
CA GLU A 235 12.12 -8.50 -11.38
C GLU A 235 11.22 -9.58 -10.79
N PHE A 236 11.68 -10.32 -9.77
CA PHE A 236 10.90 -11.40 -9.16
C PHE A 236 9.66 -10.90 -8.43
N ILE A 237 9.72 -9.75 -7.75
CA ILE A 237 8.54 -9.14 -7.13
C ILE A 237 7.53 -8.71 -8.22
N GLN A 238 7.99 -8.12 -9.32
CA GLN A 238 7.12 -7.74 -10.44
C GLN A 238 6.47 -8.97 -11.10
N LEU A 239 7.23 -10.04 -11.32
CA LEU A 239 6.70 -11.31 -11.83
C LEU A 239 5.70 -11.95 -10.85
N SER A 240 5.86 -11.78 -9.55
CA SER A 240 4.93 -12.29 -8.56
C SER A 240 3.53 -11.65 -8.66
N LEU A 241 3.42 -10.46 -9.27
CA LEU A 241 2.14 -9.78 -9.50
C LEU A 241 1.24 -10.52 -10.52
N ILE A 242 1.79 -11.40 -11.37
CA ILE A 242 0.98 -12.20 -12.31
C ILE A 242 0.08 -13.22 -11.60
N HIS A 243 0.33 -13.51 -10.33
CA HIS A 243 -0.45 -14.44 -9.54
C HIS A 243 -1.67 -13.79 -8.86
N ILE A 244 -1.89 -12.49 -9.04
CA ILE A 244 -3.04 -11.73 -8.56
C ILE A 244 -4.00 -11.45 -9.70
#